data_22d6cdec284366234a925f34c7999602
#
_entry.id   22d6cdec284366234a925f34c7999602
#
_cell.length_a   1.000
_cell.length_b   1.000
_cell.length_c   1.000
_cell.angle_alpha   90.00
_cell.angle_beta   90.00
_cell.angle_gamma   90.00
#
_symmetry.space_group_name_H-M   'P 1'
#
loop_
_entity.id
_entity.type
_entity.pdbx_description
1 polymer ?
#
loop_
_entity_poly.entity_id
_entity_poly.type
_entity_poly.pdbx_seq_one_letter_code
_entity_poly.pdbx_strand_id
1 'polypeptide(L)'
;MASKKYSGVSRDKKNRIYFQTEFGKDPVTGKRRRKKSYKDKNGNPFRTEKQAYDELCRVRAEVRSQDELAQKQTVPVLTLEDFINTVFLPYYIKTVESSTYKTALTHFDIFKEELGQYLLSDISVQFCERFRLSLQDKYSPNYAKNVWLRFKKCLTYAERLEYIEFNPCTKLDNIKGERTVTSFWTLEDFQKAVNAFDRTTYQGVYYYTVIWLYFMTGLRVSEGLSLIWSDIDFESKLLHVQSTLEYDENGNPFRKNKTKTEAGTRYVELDDMTLQTLKEWKEVQIHNSLGDFVLAREEVPMHKTTLTRLLKRVAKEQDLPVMAGKGLRHSHDSFLINVLHKDVLYVSARSGRTDKATTLNTYAHIYAKKKAEGGREITKALESFGFDNPTKQRRDSGNT
;
A
#
# COMPACT_ATOMS: atom_id res chain seq x y z
N MET A 1 -56.25 -33.34 11.91
CA MET A 1 -56.29 -31.88 11.91
C MET A 1 -54.92 -31.36 12.42
N ALA A 2 -54.40 -30.33 11.80
CA ALA A 2 -53.15 -29.72 12.29
C ALA A 2 -53.43 -28.94 13.60
N SER A 3 -52.50 -29.01 14.54
CA SER A 3 -52.57 -28.24 15.81
C SER A 3 -52.41 -26.75 15.55
N LYS A 4 -53.34 -25.91 15.98
CA LYS A 4 -53.23 -24.46 15.90
C LYS A 4 -52.15 -23.88 16.83
N LYS A 5 -51.75 -24.63 17.89
CA LYS A 5 -50.82 -24.19 18.91
C LYS A 5 -49.37 -24.69 18.67
N TYR A 6 -49.19 -25.84 18.02
CA TYR A 6 -47.89 -26.50 17.82
C TYR A 6 -47.66 -26.78 16.33
N SER A 7 -46.92 -25.88 15.65
CA SER A 7 -46.63 -26.00 14.22
C SER A 7 -45.80 -27.25 13.94
N GLY A 8 -46.22 -28.05 12.93
CA GLY A 8 -45.54 -29.31 12.56
C GLY A 8 -46.07 -30.54 13.29
N VAL A 9 -47.05 -30.37 14.25
CA VAL A 9 -47.71 -31.48 14.93
C VAL A 9 -49.14 -31.65 14.40
N SER A 10 -49.58 -32.90 14.23
CA SER A 10 -50.91 -33.23 13.72
C SER A 10 -51.41 -34.53 14.31
N ARG A 11 -52.74 -34.80 14.12
CA ARG A 11 -53.38 -36.09 14.45
C ARG A 11 -53.73 -36.79 13.15
N ASP A 12 -53.56 -38.10 13.12
CA ASP A 12 -53.99 -38.93 12.02
C ASP A 12 -55.50 -39.31 12.13
N LYS A 13 -56.00 -40.07 11.13
CA LYS A 13 -57.40 -40.52 11.10
C LYS A 13 -57.77 -41.42 12.29
N LYS A 14 -56.82 -42.03 12.98
CA LYS A 14 -57.00 -42.84 14.19
C LYS A 14 -56.71 -42.05 15.46
N ASN A 15 -56.71 -40.69 15.38
CA ASN A 15 -56.48 -39.76 16.50
C ASN A 15 -55.11 -39.90 17.16
N ARG A 16 -54.08 -40.54 16.50
CA ARG A 16 -52.72 -40.64 17.02
C ARG A 16 -51.97 -39.40 16.67
N ILE A 17 -51.22 -38.88 17.65
CA ILE A 17 -50.43 -37.65 17.53
C ILE A 17 -49.09 -37.99 16.80
N TYR A 18 -48.71 -37.17 15.85
CA TYR A 18 -47.42 -37.27 15.17
C TYR A 18 -46.86 -35.88 14.88
N PHE A 19 -45.52 -35.78 14.71
CA PHE A 19 -44.92 -34.64 14.06
C PHE A 19 -44.44 -34.99 12.69
N GLN A 20 -44.39 -33.98 11.78
CA GLN A 20 -43.76 -34.04 10.50
C GLN A 20 -43.02 -32.77 10.22
N THR A 21 -41.75 -32.89 9.74
CA THR A 21 -40.91 -31.78 9.39
C THR A 21 -40.06 -32.09 8.19
N GLU A 22 -39.68 -31.05 7.48
CA GLU A 22 -38.75 -31.09 6.35
C GLU A 22 -37.49 -30.30 6.73
N PHE A 23 -36.30 -30.86 6.42
CA PHE A 23 -34.97 -30.29 6.75
C PHE A 23 -34.25 -29.76 5.51
N GLY A 24 -34.96 -29.55 4.38
CA GLY A 24 -34.31 -29.19 3.14
C GLY A 24 -33.66 -30.37 2.43
N LYS A 25 -32.64 -30.09 1.64
CA LYS A 25 -31.86 -31.12 0.94
C LYS A 25 -30.68 -31.54 1.81
N ASP A 26 -30.32 -32.79 1.75
CA ASP A 26 -29.10 -33.31 2.35
C ASP A 26 -27.89 -32.69 1.66
N PRO A 27 -26.92 -32.10 2.39
CA PRO A 27 -25.79 -31.39 1.79
C PRO A 27 -24.82 -32.29 1.01
N VAL A 28 -24.80 -33.60 1.31
CA VAL A 28 -23.94 -34.57 0.63
C VAL A 28 -24.63 -35.26 -0.54
N THR A 29 -25.90 -35.70 -0.35
CA THR A 29 -26.62 -36.52 -1.35
C THR A 29 -27.57 -35.70 -2.22
N GLY A 30 -27.88 -34.46 -1.89
CA GLY A 30 -28.86 -33.59 -2.59
C GLY A 30 -30.32 -33.99 -2.45
N LYS A 31 -30.63 -35.09 -1.72
CA LYS A 31 -31.98 -35.58 -1.54
C LYS A 31 -32.74 -34.80 -0.47
N ARG A 32 -34.07 -34.63 -0.65
CA ARG A 32 -34.94 -34.00 0.35
C ARG A 32 -35.04 -34.87 1.61
N ARG A 33 -34.79 -34.29 2.76
CA ARG A 33 -34.87 -34.95 4.08
C ARG A 33 -36.19 -34.58 4.75
N ARG A 34 -37.02 -35.63 5.01
CA ARG A 34 -38.28 -35.50 5.73
C ARG A 34 -38.34 -36.49 6.86
N LYS A 35 -38.84 -36.07 8.02
CA LYS A 35 -39.08 -36.98 9.15
C LYS A 35 -40.52 -36.85 9.64
N LYS A 36 -41.15 -38.01 9.81
CA LYS A 36 -42.44 -38.14 10.43
C LYS A 36 -42.33 -39.17 11.55
N SER A 37 -42.78 -38.84 12.75
CA SER A 37 -42.76 -39.78 13.90
C SER A 37 -44.03 -39.68 14.73
N TYR A 38 -44.44 -40.83 15.22
CA TYR A 38 -45.55 -41.02 16.18
C TYR A 38 -45.03 -41.30 17.59
N LYS A 39 -43.70 -41.38 17.76
CA LYS A 39 -43.02 -41.80 18.99
C LYS A 39 -41.88 -40.87 19.35
N ASP A 40 -41.60 -40.79 20.64
CA ASP A 40 -40.43 -40.08 21.16
C ASP A 40 -39.11 -40.86 20.92
N LYS A 41 -37.97 -40.31 21.37
CA LYS A 41 -36.67 -40.94 21.28
C LYS A 41 -36.55 -42.33 21.94
N ASN A 42 -37.39 -42.58 22.95
CA ASN A 42 -37.44 -43.84 23.69
C ASN A 42 -38.40 -44.86 23.09
N GLY A 43 -39.06 -44.56 22.01
CA GLY A 43 -40.01 -45.43 21.32
C GLY A 43 -41.45 -45.36 21.85
N ASN A 44 -41.75 -44.48 22.82
CA ASN A 44 -43.08 -44.30 23.39
C ASN A 44 -43.96 -43.48 22.48
N PRO A 45 -45.26 -43.82 22.33
CA PRO A 45 -46.19 -43.00 21.55
C PRO A 45 -46.49 -41.69 22.29
N PHE A 46 -46.70 -40.62 21.53
CA PHE A 46 -47.02 -39.32 22.08
C PHE A 46 -48.40 -39.33 22.73
N ARG A 47 -48.48 -38.88 23.99
CA ARG A 47 -49.73 -38.73 24.76
C ARG A 47 -50.32 -37.32 24.60
N THR A 48 -49.47 -36.31 24.40
CA THR A 48 -49.90 -34.91 24.22
C THR A 48 -49.22 -34.29 22.99
N GLU A 49 -49.87 -33.25 22.41
CA GLU A 49 -49.30 -32.50 21.31
C GLU A 49 -48.01 -31.73 21.72
N LYS A 50 -47.93 -31.33 23.01
CA LYS A 50 -46.73 -30.71 23.57
C LYS A 50 -45.54 -31.67 23.49
N GLN A 51 -45.70 -32.94 23.91
CA GLN A 51 -44.63 -33.94 23.86
C GLN A 51 -44.13 -34.15 22.40
N ALA A 52 -45.05 -34.18 21.44
CA ALA A 52 -44.68 -34.32 20.04
C ALA A 52 -43.93 -33.08 19.53
N TYR A 53 -44.29 -31.89 19.99
CA TYR A 53 -43.65 -30.65 19.62
C TYR A 53 -42.25 -30.52 20.26
N ASP A 54 -42.10 -30.87 21.51
CA ASP A 54 -40.80 -30.87 22.22
C ASP A 54 -39.82 -31.84 21.52
N GLU A 55 -40.30 -33.04 21.12
CA GLU A 55 -39.50 -33.98 20.36
C GLU A 55 -39.17 -33.47 18.95
N LEU A 56 -40.08 -32.78 18.25
CA LEU A 56 -39.83 -32.10 17.00
C LEU A 56 -38.71 -31.08 17.12
N CYS A 57 -38.75 -30.24 18.17
CA CYS A 57 -37.69 -29.24 18.46
C CYS A 57 -36.35 -29.90 18.69
N ARG A 58 -36.31 -31.00 19.48
CA ARG A 58 -35.07 -31.78 19.68
C ARG A 58 -34.48 -32.32 18.37
N VAL A 59 -35.33 -32.94 17.57
CA VAL A 59 -34.90 -33.50 16.26
C VAL A 59 -34.40 -32.40 15.32
N ARG A 60 -35.04 -31.23 15.33
CA ARG A 60 -34.54 -30.07 14.53
C ARG A 60 -33.19 -29.59 15.00
N ALA A 61 -32.98 -29.53 16.30
CA ALA A 61 -31.68 -29.13 16.87
C ALA A 61 -30.58 -30.16 16.53
N GLU A 62 -30.88 -31.47 16.63
CA GLU A 62 -29.91 -32.52 16.26
C GLU A 62 -29.53 -32.48 14.77
N VAL A 63 -30.51 -32.33 13.88
CA VAL A 63 -30.22 -32.25 12.44
C VAL A 63 -29.41 -31.00 12.10
N ARG A 64 -29.75 -29.87 12.74
CA ARG A 64 -29.00 -28.62 12.57
C ARG A 64 -27.55 -28.75 13.04
N SER A 65 -27.33 -29.35 14.20
CA SER A 65 -26.00 -29.61 14.72
C SER A 65 -25.19 -30.58 13.81
N GLN A 66 -25.85 -31.62 13.25
CA GLN A 66 -25.21 -32.52 12.29
C GLN A 66 -24.88 -31.84 10.97
N ASP A 67 -25.75 -30.93 10.47
CA ASP A 67 -25.49 -30.17 9.25
C ASP A 67 -24.33 -29.17 9.45
N GLU A 68 -24.27 -28.49 10.60
CA GLU A 68 -23.17 -27.61 10.97
C GLU A 68 -21.83 -28.36 11.07
N LEU A 69 -21.84 -29.58 11.64
CA LEU A 69 -20.68 -30.47 11.68
C LEU A 69 -20.27 -30.98 10.30
N ALA A 70 -21.24 -31.33 9.45
CA ALA A 70 -20.99 -31.79 8.08
C ALA A 70 -20.43 -30.65 7.20
N GLN A 71 -20.91 -29.43 7.37
CA GLN A 71 -20.37 -28.26 6.69
C GLN A 71 -18.94 -27.94 7.15
N LYS A 72 -18.63 -28.07 8.44
CA LYS A 72 -17.25 -27.96 8.96
C LYS A 72 -16.30 -29.03 8.41
N GLN A 73 -16.82 -30.23 8.09
CA GLN A 73 -16.02 -31.31 7.50
C GLN A 73 -15.79 -31.18 5.99
N THR A 74 -16.45 -30.25 5.28
CA THR A 74 -16.26 -30.03 3.84
C THR A 74 -15.14 -29.05 3.50
N VAL A 75 -14.62 -28.31 4.49
CA VAL A 75 -13.43 -27.46 4.28
C VAL A 75 -12.19 -28.35 4.34
N PRO A 76 -11.36 -28.39 3.27
CA PRO A 76 -10.14 -29.18 3.28
C PRO A 76 -9.24 -28.77 4.45
N VAL A 77 -8.73 -29.75 5.18
CA VAL A 77 -7.71 -29.51 6.21
C VAL A 77 -6.41 -29.24 5.50
N LEU A 78 -6.00 -27.97 5.44
CA LEU A 78 -4.77 -27.53 4.76
C LEU A 78 -3.73 -27.08 5.76
N THR A 79 -2.46 -27.32 5.42
CA THR A 79 -1.35 -26.63 6.06
C THR A 79 -1.34 -25.15 5.63
N LEU A 80 -0.65 -24.31 6.38
CA LEU A 80 -0.50 -22.90 6.00
C LEU A 80 0.19 -22.76 4.63
N GLU A 81 1.20 -23.60 4.36
CA GLU A 81 1.91 -23.60 3.08
C GLU A 81 1.00 -23.99 1.92
N ASP A 82 0.24 -25.09 2.07
CA ASP A 82 -0.72 -25.53 1.06
C ASP A 82 -1.77 -24.45 0.78
N PHE A 83 -2.31 -23.85 1.85
CA PHE A 83 -3.27 -22.73 1.71
C PHE A 83 -2.65 -21.54 0.97
N ILE A 84 -1.43 -21.14 1.34
CA ILE A 84 -0.74 -20.04 0.65
C ILE A 84 -0.60 -20.37 -0.84
N ASN A 85 -0.07 -21.54 -1.17
CA ASN A 85 0.28 -21.89 -2.54
C ASN A 85 -0.95 -22.14 -3.41
N THR A 86 -2.00 -22.82 -2.90
CA THR A 86 -3.14 -23.27 -3.70
C THR A 86 -4.34 -22.31 -3.68
N VAL A 87 -4.49 -21.54 -2.60
CA VAL A 87 -5.68 -20.68 -2.41
C VAL A 87 -5.31 -19.20 -2.38
N PHE A 88 -4.34 -18.80 -1.54
CA PHE A 88 -4.08 -17.38 -1.31
C PHE A 88 -3.28 -16.72 -2.45
N LEU A 89 -2.21 -17.33 -2.93
CA LEU A 89 -1.40 -16.77 -4.02
C LEU A 89 -2.16 -16.58 -5.34
N PRO A 90 -3.00 -17.53 -5.80
CA PRO A 90 -3.83 -17.34 -6.99
C PRO A 90 -4.83 -16.17 -6.87
N TYR A 91 -5.33 -15.91 -5.67
CA TYR A 91 -6.14 -14.72 -5.37
C TYR A 91 -5.27 -13.47 -5.31
N TYR A 92 -4.15 -13.53 -4.58
CA TYR A 92 -3.33 -12.36 -4.28
C TYR A 92 -2.71 -11.74 -5.53
N ILE A 93 -2.23 -12.54 -6.49
CA ILE A 93 -1.67 -12.05 -7.76
C ILE A 93 -2.69 -11.20 -8.56
N LYS A 94 -3.98 -11.52 -8.46
CA LYS A 94 -5.06 -10.79 -9.15
C LYS A 94 -5.45 -9.48 -8.44
N THR A 95 -5.03 -9.30 -7.18
CA THR A 95 -5.46 -8.18 -6.34
C THR A 95 -4.40 -7.11 -6.13
N VAL A 96 -3.17 -7.37 -6.56
CA VAL A 96 -2.04 -6.43 -6.35
C VAL A 96 -1.25 -6.23 -7.63
N GLU A 97 -0.52 -5.12 -7.72
CA GLU A 97 0.42 -4.86 -8.79
C GLU A 97 1.60 -5.85 -8.77
N SER A 98 2.15 -6.18 -9.97
CA SER A 98 3.24 -7.17 -10.14
C SER A 98 4.44 -6.92 -9.21
N SER A 99 4.88 -5.67 -9.06
CA SER A 99 5.98 -5.31 -8.15
C SER A 99 5.67 -5.60 -6.67
N THR A 100 4.42 -5.41 -6.27
CA THR A 100 3.93 -5.73 -4.92
C THR A 100 3.88 -7.23 -4.72
N TYR A 101 3.45 -7.98 -5.75
CA TYR A 101 3.43 -9.44 -5.73
C TYR A 101 4.85 -10.02 -5.60
N LYS A 102 5.80 -9.58 -6.45
CA LYS A 102 7.21 -10.01 -6.38
C LYS A 102 7.82 -9.77 -4.98
N THR A 103 7.58 -8.60 -4.38
CA THR A 103 8.04 -8.31 -3.00
C THR A 103 7.30 -9.15 -1.96
N ALA A 104 6.06 -9.53 -2.22
CA ALA A 104 5.29 -10.33 -1.27
C ALA A 104 5.77 -11.78 -1.18
N LEU A 105 6.28 -12.35 -2.27
CA LEU A 105 6.78 -13.72 -2.29
C LEU A 105 7.85 -13.95 -1.21
N THR A 106 8.81 -13.03 -1.06
CA THR A 106 9.84 -13.12 -0.01
C THR A 106 9.25 -13.11 1.41
N HIS A 107 8.12 -12.42 1.62
CA HIS A 107 7.43 -12.44 2.91
C HIS A 107 6.66 -13.75 3.11
N PHE A 108 6.08 -14.31 2.05
CA PHE A 108 5.42 -15.62 2.14
C PHE A 108 6.41 -16.74 2.42
N ASP A 109 7.62 -16.65 1.87
CA ASP A 109 8.68 -17.62 2.18
C ASP A 109 9.01 -17.63 3.66
N ILE A 110 9.09 -16.46 4.33
CA ILE A 110 9.26 -16.37 5.79
C ILE A 110 8.13 -17.07 6.54
N PHE A 111 6.87 -16.92 6.11
CA PHE A 111 5.75 -17.61 6.75
C PHE A 111 5.83 -19.12 6.55
N LYS A 112 6.20 -19.57 5.34
CA LYS A 112 6.32 -20.98 5.00
C LYS A 112 7.45 -21.65 5.77
N GLU A 113 8.59 -20.98 5.89
CA GLU A 113 9.74 -21.50 6.65
C GLU A 113 9.43 -21.70 8.14
N GLU A 114 8.75 -20.74 8.77
CA GLU A 114 8.50 -20.80 10.22
C GLU A 114 7.19 -21.53 10.57
N LEU A 115 6.17 -21.44 9.74
CA LEU A 115 4.80 -21.85 10.06
C LEU A 115 4.15 -22.76 9.02
N GLY A 116 4.78 -23.00 7.87
CA GLY A 116 4.18 -23.63 6.70
C GLY A 116 3.59 -25.01 6.95
N GLN A 117 4.25 -25.83 7.77
CA GLN A 117 3.86 -27.21 8.08
C GLN A 117 2.69 -27.34 9.08
N TYR A 118 2.30 -26.26 9.75
CA TYR A 118 1.19 -26.30 10.69
C TYR A 118 -0.15 -26.22 9.98
N LEU A 119 -1.13 -26.95 10.49
CA LEU A 119 -2.50 -26.83 10.02
C LEU A 119 -3.04 -25.42 10.32
N LEU A 120 -3.83 -24.88 9.41
CA LEU A 120 -4.46 -23.56 9.63
C LEU A 120 -5.27 -23.53 10.92
N SER A 121 -5.96 -24.63 11.28
CA SER A 121 -6.74 -24.78 12.51
C SER A 121 -5.88 -24.70 13.78
N ASP A 122 -4.59 -25.02 13.69
CA ASP A 122 -3.69 -25.09 14.84
C ASP A 122 -2.96 -23.75 15.10
N ILE A 123 -3.09 -22.80 14.19
CA ILE A 123 -2.51 -21.46 14.33
C ILE A 123 -3.28 -20.66 15.39
N SER A 124 -2.83 -20.77 16.63
CA SER A 124 -3.42 -20.08 17.80
C SER A 124 -2.91 -18.65 17.95
N VAL A 125 -3.56 -17.87 18.84
CA VAL A 125 -3.12 -16.52 19.22
C VAL A 125 -1.69 -16.53 19.78
N GLN A 126 -1.39 -17.50 20.66
CA GLN A 126 -0.04 -17.64 21.23
C GLN A 126 1.01 -17.97 20.14
N PHE A 127 0.61 -18.71 19.13
CA PHE A 127 1.46 -19.03 18.01
C PHE A 127 1.78 -17.78 17.18
N CYS A 128 0.75 -16.99 16.87
CA CYS A 128 0.90 -15.72 16.18
C CYS A 128 1.74 -14.72 16.97
N GLU A 129 1.61 -14.69 18.31
CA GLU A 129 2.43 -13.81 19.15
C GLU A 129 3.90 -14.19 19.12
N ARG A 130 4.24 -15.48 19.22
CA ARG A 130 5.62 -15.95 19.09
C ARG A 130 6.23 -15.57 17.73
N PHE A 131 5.48 -15.75 16.66
CA PHE A 131 5.91 -15.34 15.32
C PHE A 131 6.09 -13.82 15.23
N ARG A 132 5.17 -13.03 15.79
CA ARG A 132 5.27 -11.56 15.82
C ARG A 132 6.54 -11.09 16.54
N LEU A 133 6.89 -11.70 17.66
CA LEU A 133 8.11 -11.40 18.40
C LEU A 133 9.36 -11.81 17.63
N SER A 134 9.37 -13.02 17.02
CA SER A 134 10.51 -13.48 16.20
C SER A 134 10.81 -12.55 15.03
N LEU A 135 9.78 -11.95 14.42
CA LEU A 135 9.95 -10.97 13.37
C LEU A 135 10.64 -9.69 13.87
N GLN A 136 10.32 -9.23 15.08
CA GLN A 136 10.94 -8.04 15.68
C GLN A 136 12.41 -8.27 16.05
N ASP A 137 12.77 -9.51 16.42
CA ASP A 137 14.14 -9.88 16.75
C ASP A 137 15.03 -10.03 15.49
N LYS A 138 14.45 -10.53 14.39
CA LYS A 138 15.20 -10.87 13.16
C LYS A 138 15.30 -9.73 12.17
N TYR A 139 14.34 -8.81 12.15
CA TYR A 139 14.18 -7.84 11.07
C TYR A 139 14.05 -6.40 11.57
N SER A 140 14.36 -5.44 10.69
CA SER A 140 14.12 -4.03 11.00
C SER A 140 12.63 -3.75 11.24
N PRO A 141 12.27 -2.78 12.11
CA PRO A 141 10.88 -2.52 12.51
C PRO A 141 9.90 -2.35 11.36
N ASN A 142 10.31 -1.63 10.32
CA ASN A 142 9.46 -1.43 9.14
C ASN A 142 9.29 -2.69 8.28
N TYR A 143 10.32 -3.52 8.17
CA TYR A 143 10.24 -4.79 7.45
C TYR A 143 9.39 -5.80 8.22
N ALA A 144 9.65 -5.98 9.52
CA ALA A 144 8.85 -6.81 10.42
C ALA A 144 7.35 -6.44 10.38
N LYS A 145 7.04 -5.14 10.45
CA LYS A 145 5.68 -4.63 10.29
C LYS A 145 5.04 -5.06 8.97
N ASN A 146 5.76 -4.96 7.86
CA ASN A 146 5.23 -5.30 6.54
C ASN A 146 4.99 -6.81 6.40
N VAL A 147 5.90 -7.64 6.93
CA VAL A 147 5.73 -9.10 7.00
C VAL A 147 4.50 -9.45 7.83
N TRP A 148 4.39 -8.90 9.04
CA TRP A 148 3.26 -9.11 9.94
C TRP A 148 1.91 -8.74 9.33
N LEU A 149 1.80 -7.55 8.71
CA LEU A 149 0.56 -7.11 8.07
C LEU A 149 0.15 -8.02 6.90
N ARG A 150 1.13 -8.58 6.20
CA ARG A 150 0.87 -9.54 5.12
C ARG A 150 0.42 -10.89 5.63
N PHE A 151 1.03 -11.37 6.71
CA PHE A 151 0.58 -12.57 7.42
C PHE A 151 -0.85 -12.43 7.92
N LYS A 152 -1.14 -11.32 8.61
CA LYS A 152 -2.50 -11.00 9.05
C LYS A 152 -3.51 -10.98 7.90
N LYS A 153 -3.12 -10.40 6.74
CA LYS A 153 -3.98 -10.39 5.54
C LYS A 153 -4.22 -11.80 4.99
N CYS A 154 -3.23 -12.67 5.02
CA CYS A 154 -3.35 -14.07 4.60
C CYS A 154 -4.38 -14.81 5.47
N LEU A 155 -4.26 -14.71 6.81
CA LEU A 155 -5.21 -15.33 7.73
C LEU A 155 -6.61 -14.70 7.68
N THR A 156 -6.73 -13.39 7.42
CA THR A 156 -8.03 -12.75 7.16
C THR A 156 -8.73 -13.35 5.93
N TYR A 157 -7.96 -13.72 4.92
CA TYR A 157 -8.53 -14.38 3.75
C TYR A 157 -8.93 -15.83 4.05
N ALA A 158 -8.17 -16.54 4.90
CA ALA A 158 -8.54 -17.88 5.37
C ALA A 158 -9.84 -17.86 6.21
N GLU A 159 -9.99 -16.88 7.10
CA GLU A 159 -11.23 -16.64 7.86
C GLU A 159 -12.42 -16.33 6.92
N ARG A 160 -12.21 -15.45 5.95
CA ARG A 160 -13.24 -15.07 4.97
C ARG A 160 -13.76 -16.26 4.14
N LEU A 161 -12.91 -17.24 3.88
CA LEU A 161 -13.25 -18.47 3.17
C LEU A 161 -13.59 -19.64 4.09
N GLU A 162 -13.74 -19.38 5.39
CA GLU A 162 -14.14 -20.34 6.43
C GLU A 162 -13.16 -21.51 6.64
N TYR A 163 -11.88 -21.37 6.20
CA TYR A 163 -10.81 -22.31 6.54
C TYR A 163 -10.43 -22.26 8.02
N ILE A 164 -10.63 -21.12 8.66
CA ILE A 164 -10.50 -20.90 10.10
C ILE A 164 -11.71 -20.13 10.61
N GLU A 165 -12.09 -20.35 11.86
CA GLU A 165 -13.27 -19.70 12.48
C GLU A 165 -13.04 -18.21 12.71
N PHE A 166 -11.84 -17.80 13.09
CA PHE A 166 -11.44 -16.41 13.28
C PHE A 166 -9.94 -16.24 13.02
N ASN A 167 -9.54 -15.05 12.64
CA ASN A 167 -8.12 -14.72 12.47
C ASN A 167 -7.46 -14.43 13.83
N PRO A 168 -6.55 -15.30 14.34
CA PRO A 168 -5.92 -15.11 15.64
C PRO A 168 -5.08 -13.82 15.74
N CYS A 169 -4.54 -13.31 14.62
CA CYS A 169 -3.78 -12.05 14.61
C CYS A 169 -4.64 -10.82 14.92
N THR A 170 -5.97 -10.91 14.90
CA THR A 170 -6.85 -9.76 15.22
C THR A 170 -6.82 -9.38 16.68
N LYS A 171 -6.49 -10.33 17.56
CA LYS A 171 -6.34 -10.12 19.00
C LYS A 171 -4.98 -9.52 19.40
N LEU A 172 -4.07 -9.34 18.45
CA LEU A 172 -2.71 -8.88 18.69
C LEU A 172 -2.49 -7.50 18.07
N ASP A 173 -1.67 -6.71 18.76
CA ASP A 173 -1.24 -5.40 18.25
C ASP A 173 -0.38 -5.55 17.00
N ASN A 174 -0.50 -4.57 16.11
CA ASN A 174 0.39 -4.49 14.96
C ASN A 174 1.79 -4.07 15.41
N ILE A 175 2.81 -4.60 14.72
CA ILE A 175 4.19 -4.15 14.92
C ILE A 175 4.28 -2.67 14.56
N LYS A 176 4.83 -1.86 15.47
CA LYS A 176 5.06 -0.43 15.24
C LYS A 176 6.27 -0.27 14.31
N GLY A 177 6.10 0.46 13.22
CA GLY A 177 7.21 0.84 12.36
C GLY A 177 7.91 2.08 12.91
N GLU A 178 9.16 2.27 12.50
CA GLU A 178 9.91 3.49 12.77
C GLU A 178 9.70 4.53 11.68
N ARG A 179 9.71 5.80 12.09
CA ARG A 179 9.69 6.91 11.14
C ARG A 179 11.07 7.07 10.51
N THR A 180 11.20 6.66 9.26
CA THR A 180 12.44 6.85 8.50
C THR A 180 12.55 8.30 8.04
N VAL A 181 13.58 9.00 8.49
CA VAL A 181 13.95 10.30 7.92
C VAL A 181 14.64 10.04 6.59
N THR A 182 14.06 10.54 5.51
CA THR A 182 14.68 10.43 4.19
C THR A 182 15.69 11.55 4.02
N SER A 183 16.97 11.19 3.86
CA SER A 183 18.01 12.17 3.51
C SER A 183 17.69 12.82 2.17
N PHE A 184 18.01 14.10 2.05
CA PHE A 184 17.83 14.90 0.85
C PHE A 184 18.95 15.91 0.72
N TRP A 185 19.17 16.46 -0.47
CA TRP A 185 20.12 17.51 -0.74
C TRP A 185 19.44 18.88 -0.72
N THR A 186 20.13 19.87 -0.12
CA THR A 186 19.80 21.28 -0.27
C THR A 186 20.14 21.77 -1.68
N LEU A 187 19.86 23.03 -2.00
CA LEU A 187 20.27 23.62 -3.28
C LEU A 187 21.79 23.69 -3.39
N GLU A 188 22.48 23.98 -2.29
CA GLU A 188 23.94 24.03 -2.20
C GLU A 188 24.56 22.64 -2.39
N ASP A 189 23.98 21.61 -1.78
CA ASP A 189 24.40 20.21 -1.98
C ASP A 189 24.20 19.77 -3.44
N PHE A 190 23.06 20.13 -4.02
CA PHE A 190 22.77 19.88 -5.43
C PHE A 190 23.79 20.55 -6.35
N GLN A 191 24.15 21.80 -6.10
CA GLN A 191 25.15 22.52 -6.86
C GLN A 191 26.51 21.80 -6.81
N LYS A 192 26.96 21.35 -5.63
CA LYS A 192 28.19 20.55 -5.49
C LYS A 192 28.08 19.25 -6.28
N ALA A 193 26.95 18.56 -6.18
CA ALA A 193 26.73 17.28 -6.87
C ALA A 193 26.82 17.40 -8.39
N VAL A 194 26.20 18.41 -8.98
CA VAL A 194 26.22 18.58 -10.46
C VAL A 194 27.55 19.13 -10.97
N ASN A 195 28.25 19.95 -10.19
CA ASN A 195 29.56 20.45 -10.55
C ASN A 195 30.67 19.38 -10.51
N ALA A 196 30.39 18.21 -9.93
CA ALA A 196 31.32 17.08 -9.94
C ALA A 196 31.44 16.39 -11.33
N PHE A 197 30.57 16.71 -12.27
CA PHE A 197 30.58 16.06 -13.58
C PHE A 197 31.32 16.89 -14.65
N ASP A 198 32.25 16.25 -15.30
CA ASP A 198 32.93 16.82 -16.49
C ASP A 198 31.96 16.77 -17.70
N ARG A 199 31.35 17.90 -18.02
CA ARG A 199 30.40 18.04 -19.13
C ARG A 199 31.04 18.03 -20.51
N THR A 200 32.36 17.88 -20.62
CA THR A 200 33.02 17.64 -21.89
C THR A 200 32.96 16.18 -22.32
N THR A 201 32.61 15.27 -21.40
CA THR A 201 32.50 13.84 -21.67
C THR A 201 31.03 13.42 -21.80
N TYR A 202 30.75 12.44 -22.67
CA TYR A 202 29.42 11.84 -22.83
C TYR A 202 28.82 11.39 -21.47
N GLN A 203 29.64 10.70 -20.69
CA GLN A 203 29.20 10.19 -19.39
C GLN A 203 28.91 11.31 -18.38
N GLY A 204 29.71 12.38 -18.41
CA GLY A 204 29.51 13.53 -17.54
C GLY A 204 28.22 14.28 -17.87
N VAL A 205 27.95 14.55 -19.16
CA VAL A 205 26.67 15.15 -19.60
C VAL A 205 25.49 14.28 -19.19
N TYR A 206 25.59 12.98 -19.39
CA TYR A 206 24.54 12.03 -19.03
C TYR A 206 24.20 12.08 -17.52
N TYR A 207 25.21 11.94 -16.66
CA TYR A 207 24.97 11.91 -15.21
C TYR A 207 24.55 13.28 -14.67
N TYR A 208 25.08 14.36 -15.23
CA TYR A 208 24.60 15.72 -14.96
C TYR A 208 23.10 15.82 -15.25
N THR A 209 22.69 15.46 -16.46
CA THR A 209 21.29 15.50 -16.91
C THR A 209 20.38 14.63 -16.01
N VAL A 210 20.83 13.43 -15.66
CA VAL A 210 20.07 12.53 -14.77
C VAL A 210 19.77 13.20 -13.42
N ILE A 211 20.80 13.71 -12.74
CA ILE A 211 20.64 14.32 -11.41
C ILE A 211 19.85 15.63 -11.52
N TRP A 212 20.15 16.44 -12.54
CA TRP A 212 19.44 17.70 -12.82
C TRP A 212 17.95 17.46 -13.02
N LEU A 213 17.57 16.58 -13.91
CA LEU A 213 16.17 16.30 -14.24
C LEU A 213 15.38 15.86 -12.99
N TYR A 214 15.90 14.91 -12.21
CA TYR A 214 15.20 14.46 -11.02
C TYR A 214 15.07 15.54 -9.96
N PHE A 215 16.10 16.36 -9.77
CA PHE A 215 16.07 17.45 -8.80
C PHE A 215 15.09 18.56 -9.23
N MET A 216 15.09 18.97 -10.51
CA MET A 216 14.25 20.07 -10.97
C MET A 216 12.79 19.70 -11.23
N THR A 217 12.49 18.41 -11.43
CA THR A 217 11.11 17.98 -11.75
C THR A 217 10.42 17.22 -10.60
N GLY A 218 11.16 16.70 -9.63
CA GLY A 218 10.59 15.91 -8.53
C GLY A 218 9.96 14.58 -8.95
N LEU A 219 10.32 14.04 -10.10
CA LEU A 219 9.81 12.76 -10.60
C LEU A 219 10.09 11.60 -9.65
N ARG A 220 9.18 10.60 -9.62
CA ARG A 220 9.52 9.30 -9.06
C ARG A 220 10.56 8.61 -9.93
N VAL A 221 11.40 7.77 -9.33
CA VAL A 221 12.48 7.08 -10.09
C VAL A 221 11.92 6.38 -11.32
N SER A 222 10.85 5.60 -11.19
CA SER A 222 10.25 4.87 -12.31
C SER A 222 9.56 5.77 -13.34
N GLU A 223 9.10 6.97 -12.96
CA GLU A 223 8.56 7.98 -13.88
C GLU A 223 9.70 8.54 -14.76
N GLY A 224 10.77 9.03 -14.13
CA GLY A 224 11.91 9.59 -14.88
C GLY A 224 12.60 8.57 -15.78
N LEU A 225 12.74 7.32 -15.34
CA LEU A 225 13.32 6.25 -16.16
C LEU A 225 12.46 5.85 -17.36
N SER A 226 11.15 6.12 -17.33
CA SER A 226 10.22 5.81 -18.42
C SER A 226 10.07 6.92 -19.44
N LEU A 227 10.67 8.10 -19.21
CA LEU A 227 10.51 9.23 -20.11
C LEU A 227 11.09 8.95 -21.49
N ILE A 228 10.34 9.33 -22.50
CA ILE A 228 10.77 9.39 -23.89
C ILE A 228 10.74 10.83 -24.38
N TRP A 229 11.43 11.13 -25.44
CA TRP A 229 11.54 12.50 -25.96
C TRP A 229 10.20 13.13 -26.34
N SER A 230 9.22 12.32 -26.77
CA SER A 230 7.87 12.79 -27.08
C SER A 230 7.04 13.16 -25.85
N ASP A 231 7.48 12.82 -24.63
CA ASP A 231 6.85 13.28 -23.39
C ASP A 231 7.25 14.74 -23.05
N ILE A 232 8.22 15.33 -23.77
CA ILE A 232 8.74 16.68 -23.54
C ILE A 232 8.33 17.59 -24.69
N ASP A 233 7.49 18.55 -24.39
CA ASP A 233 7.15 19.65 -25.28
C ASP A 233 8.09 20.83 -25.00
N PHE A 234 9.05 21.03 -25.90
CA PHE A 234 10.05 22.10 -25.79
C PHE A 234 9.48 23.49 -26.11
N GLU A 235 8.37 23.57 -26.82
CA GLU A 235 7.73 24.83 -27.18
C GLU A 235 6.87 25.33 -26.04
N SER A 236 5.96 24.51 -25.53
CA SER A 236 5.10 24.85 -24.38
C SER A 236 5.82 24.71 -23.02
N LYS A 237 7.07 24.21 -23.00
CA LYS A 237 7.88 23.98 -21.80
C LYS A 237 7.23 23.02 -20.81
N LEU A 238 6.58 21.98 -21.30
CA LEU A 238 5.84 21.02 -20.50
C LEU A 238 6.44 19.62 -20.60
N LEU A 239 6.54 18.95 -19.47
CA LEU A 239 6.85 17.53 -19.35
C LEU A 239 5.59 16.77 -18.98
N HIS A 240 5.14 15.86 -19.84
CA HIS A 240 3.99 14.99 -19.57
C HIS A 240 4.42 13.71 -18.86
N VAL A 241 4.07 13.58 -17.58
CA VAL A 241 4.31 12.38 -16.77
C VAL A 241 3.10 11.49 -16.86
N GLN A 242 3.18 10.38 -17.62
CA GLN A 242 2.04 9.50 -17.89
C GLN A 242 2.37 8.01 -17.74
N SER A 243 3.64 7.67 -17.56
CA SER A 243 4.09 6.27 -17.55
C SER A 243 5.10 6.00 -16.44
N THR A 244 5.34 4.71 -16.20
CA THR A 244 6.38 4.22 -15.32
C THR A 244 7.16 3.12 -16.00
N LEU A 245 8.46 2.99 -15.70
CA LEU A 245 9.28 1.88 -16.17
C LEU A 245 9.05 0.66 -15.30
N GLU A 246 8.65 -0.43 -15.93
CA GLU A 246 8.55 -1.77 -15.34
C GLU A 246 9.41 -2.77 -16.12
N TYR A 247 9.55 -3.97 -15.57
CA TYR A 247 10.34 -5.05 -16.20
C TYR A 247 9.44 -6.29 -16.31
N ASP A 248 9.48 -6.92 -17.49
CA ASP A 248 8.79 -8.17 -17.75
C ASP A 248 9.43 -9.35 -16.96
N GLU A 249 8.96 -10.56 -17.21
CA GLU A 249 9.48 -11.78 -16.57
C GLU A 249 10.91 -12.10 -17.00
N ASN A 250 11.31 -11.66 -18.21
CA ASN A 250 12.63 -11.85 -18.76
C ASN A 250 13.61 -10.73 -18.36
N GLY A 251 13.13 -9.72 -17.60
CA GLY A 251 13.94 -8.58 -17.20
C GLY A 251 14.03 -7.46 -18.23
N ASN A 252 13.27 -7.50 -19.34
CA ASN A 252 13.26 -6.45 -20.33
C ASN A 252 12.46 -5.24 -19.84
N PRO A 253 12.98 -4.02 -20.00
CA PRO A 253 12.27 -2.81 -19.60
C PRO A 253 11.12 -2.52 -20.57
N PHE A 254 9.97 -2.11 -20.02
CA PHE A 254 8.85 -1.61 -20.81
C PHE A 254 8.15 -0.45 -20.12
N ARG A 255 7.56 0.43 -20.93
CA ARG A 255 6.72 1.52 -20.42
C ARG A 255 5.32 1.01 -20.10
N LYS A 256 4.92 1.15 -18.86
CA LYS A 256 3.53 0.95 -18.45
C LYS A 256 2.81 2.31 -18.52
N ASN A 257 1.90 2.45 -19.47
CA ASN A 257 1.10 3.66 -19.68
C ASN A 257 0.03 3.81 -18.58
N LYS A 258 0.46 3.78 -17.34
CA LYS A 258 -0.35 4.03 -16.15
C LYS A 258 0.58 4.39 -15.00
N THR A 259 0.36 5.53 -14.42
CA THR A 259 1.01 5.86 -13.15
C THR A 259 0.31 5.13 -12.01
N LYS A 260 0.98 4.99 -10.86
CA LYS A 260 0.44 4.27 -9.69
C LYS A 260 -0.90 4.83 -9.18
N THR A 261 -1.20 6.09 -9.47
CA THR A 261 -2.41 6.81 -9.05
C THR A 261 -2.84 7.77 -10.15
N GLU A 262 -4.12 8.13 -10.24
CA GLU A 262 -4.63 9.13 -11.19
C GLU A 262 -3.87 10.46 -11.09
N ALA A 263 -3.58 10.93 -9.88
CA ALA A 263 -2.75 12.12 -9.65
C ALA A 263 -1.30 11.97 -10.12
N GLY A 264 -0.87 10.77 -10.48
CA GLY A 264 0.44 10.52 -11.06
C GLY A 264 0.56 11.04 -12.49
N THR A 265 -0.52 11.00 -13.27
CA THR A 265 -0.57 11.58 -14.62
C THR A 265 -0.72 13.10 -14.48
N ARG A 266 0.28 13.83 -14.96
CA ARG A 266 0.36 15.27 -14.76
C ARG A 266 1.30 15.93 -15.76
N TYR A 267 1.16 17.23 -15.91
CA TYR A 267 2.14 18.07 -16.57
C TYR A 267 3.05 18.73 -15.53
N VAL A 268 4.33 18.81 -15.82
CA VAL A 268 5.34 19.50 -15.02
C VAL A 268 5.96 20.58 -15.88
N GLU A 269 5.81 21.82 -15.47
CA GLU A 269 6.44 22.97 -16.13
C GLU A 269 7.96 22.89 -15.98
N LEU A 270 8.67 23.08 -17.09
CA LEU A 270 10.13 23.08 -17.16
C LEU A 270 10.65 24.51 -17.22
N ASP A 271 11.65 24.81 -16.42
CA ASP A 271 12.40 26.05 -16.49
C ASP A 271 13.40 26.03 -17.66
N ASP A 272 13.89 27.21 -18.07
CA ASP A 272 14.75 27.39 -19.24
C ASP A 272 16.09 26.63 -19.10
N MET A 273 16.63 26.54 -17.88
CA MET A 273 17.90 25.82 -17.65
C MET A 273 17.70 24.31 -17.78
N THR A 274 16.58 23.79 -17.33
CA THR A 274 16.21 22.38 -17.51
C THR A 274 15.99 22.04 -18.99
N LEU A 275 15.31 22.91 -19.73
CA LEU A 275 15.11 22.76 -21.18
C LEU A 275 16.43 22.79 -21.93
N GLN A 276 17.33 23.70 -21.60
CA GLN A 276 18.66 23.77 -22.20
C GLN A 276 19.48 22.53 -21.90
N THR A 277 19.48 22.06 -20.66
CA THR A 277 20.15 20.81 -20.25
C THR A 277 19.64 19.60 -21.04
N LEU A 278 18.32 19.52 -21.25
CA LEU A 278 17.70 18.45 -22.02
C LEU A 278 18.03 18.53 -23.51
N LYS A 279 18.10 19.75 -24.10
CA LYS A 279 18.52 19.95 -25.49
C LYS A 279 19.97 19.50 -25.71
N GLU A 280 20.87 19.95 -24.85
CA GLU A 280 22.30 19.55 -24.91
C GLU A 280 22.44 18.04 -24.80
N TRP A 281 21.71 17.39 -23.88
CA TRP A 281 21.73 15.94 -23.76
C TRP A 281 21.16 15.25 -25.00
N LYS A 282 20.06 15.74 -25.55
CA LYS A 282 19.43 15.19 -26.76
C LYS A 282 20.39 15.20 -27.95
N GLU A 283 21.11 16.31 -28.15
CA GLU A 283 22.12 16.42 -29.21
C GLU A 283 23.24 15.39 -29.07
N VAL A 284 23.79 15.26 -27.85
CA VAL A 284 24.85 14.31 -27.56
C VAL A 284 24.34 12.86 -27.67
N GLN A 285 23.11 12.60 -27.28
CA GLN A 285 22.48 11.28 -27.34
C GLN A 285 22.23 10.85 -28.80
N ILE A 286 21.73 11.74 -29.63
CA ILE A 286 21.51 11.45 -31.09
C ILE A 286 22.79 10.96 -31.77
N HIS A 287 23.93 11.50 -31.40
CA HIS A 287 25.21 11.08 -31.97
C HIS A 287 25.71 9.73 -31.46
N ASN A 288 25.24 9.28 -30.28
CA ASN A 288 25.80 8.15 -29.56
C ASN A 288 24.81 7.03 -29.26
N SER A 289 23.49 7.23 -29.44
CA SER A 289 22.48 6.21 -29.21
C SER A 289 21.19 6.46 -29.98
N LEU A 290 20.45 5.41 -30.27
CA LEU A 290 19.26 5.43 -31.13
C LEU A 290 17.94 5.30 -30.34
N GLY A 291 17.97 5.28 -29.00
CA GLY A 291 16.79 5.02 -28.19
C GLY A 291 15.90 6.26 -27.97
N ASP A 292 14.58 6.04 -27.88
CA ASP A 292 13.61 7.10 -27.59
C ASP A 292 13.63 7.57 -26.12
N PHE A 293 14.19 6.77 -25.22
CA PHE A 293 14.25 7.09 -23.79
C PHE A 293 15.19 8.28 -23.50
N VAL A 294 14.69 9.23 -22.72
CA VAL A 294 15.48 10.40 -22.29
C VAL A 294 16.69 9.99 -21.45
N LEU A 295 16.46 9.12 -20.44
CA LEU A 295 17.52 8.66 -19.54
C LEU A 295 18.04 7.28 -19.97
N ALA A 296 18.52 7.19 -21.21
CA ALA A 296 19.12 5.98 -21.74
C ALA A 296 20.55 6.26 -22.21
N ARG A 297 21.39 5.25 -22.05
CA ARG A 297 22.63 5.09 -22.80
C ARG A 297 22.38 3.99 -23.83
N GLU A 298 22.75 4.24 -25.07
CA GLU A 298 22.34 3.36 -26.14
C GLU A 298 20.80 3.25 -26.20
N GLU A 299 20.24 2.08 -26.47
CA GLU A 299 18.79 1.86 -26.56
C GLU A 299 18.12 1.50 -25.22
N VAL A 300 18.92 1.28 -24.16
CA VAL A 300 18.43 0.76 -22.90
C VAL A 300 18.29 1.87 -21.85
N PRO A 301 17.11 2.03 -21.25
CA PRO A 301 16.93 3.01 -20.18
C PRO A 301 17.78 2.67 -18.96
N MET A 302 18.18 3.70 -18.20
CA MET A 302 18.95 3.53 -16.97
C MET A 302 18.24 2.58 -16.02
N HIS A 303 18.96 1.65 -15.43
CA HIS A 303 18.40 0.79 -14.39
C HIS A 303 18.36 1.53 -13.05
N LYS A 304 17.31 1.29 -12.26
CA LYS A 304 17.10 1.91 -10.93
C LYS A 304 18.29 1.78 -9.98
N THR A 305 18.97 0.62 -10.00
CA THR A 305 20.16 0.39 -9.17
C THR A 305 21.35 1.24 -9.63
N THR A 306 21.46 1.57 -10.92
CA THR A 306 22.49 2.45 -11.47
C THR A 306 22.33 3.86 -10.95
N LEU A 307 21.09 4.39 -10.91
CA LEU A 307 20.81 5.68 -10.28
C LEU A 307 21.22 5.68 -8.79
N THR A 308 20.86 4.63 -8.06
CA THR A 308 21.21 4.51 -6.64
C THR A 308 22.73 4.47 -6.42
N ARG A 309 23.47 3.75 -7.27
CA ARG A 309 24.94 3.69 -7.22
C ARG A 309 25.56 5.05 -7.54
N LEU A 310 25.03 5.73 -8.58
CA LEU A 310 25.46 7.08 -8.96
C LEU A 310 25.31 8.05 -7.78
N LEU A 311 24.15 8.12 -7.16
CA LEU A 311 23.88 9.01 -6.02
C LEU A 311 24.79 8.72 -4.83
N LYS A 312 25.02 7.44 -4.50
CA LYS A 312 25.93 7.05 -3.41
C LYS A 312 27.39 7.44 -3.71
N ARG A 313 27.82 7.27 -4.96
CA ARG A 313 29.17 7.66 -5.40
C ARG A 313 29.36 9.16 -5.27
N VAL A 314 28.47 9.97 -5.86
CA VAL A 314 28.54 11.43 -5.81
C VAL A 314 28.48 11.94 -4.37
N ALA A 315 27.61 11.37 -3.55
CA ALA A 315 27.53 11.74 -2.13
C ALA A 315 28.84 11.49 -1.40
N LYS A 316 29.52 10.38 -1.67
CA LYS A 316 30.83 10.07 -1.08
C LYS A 316 31.94 10.98 -1.58
N GLU A 317 31.99 11.25 -2.90
CA GLU A 317 33.03 12.06 -3.53
C GLU A 317 32.92 13.54 -3.15
N GLN A 318 31.72 14.05 -2.90
CA GLN A 318 31.44 15.46 -2.60
C GLN A 318 31.10 15.72 -1.13
N ASP A 319 31.26 14.73 -0.26
CA ASP A 319 30.90 14.80 1.17
C ASP A 319 29.46 15.29 1.41
N LEU A 320 28.50 14.66 0.71
CA LEU A 320 27.09 15.00 0.77
C LEU A 320 26.27 13.92 1.52
N PRO A 321 25.06 14.25 2.00
CA PRO A 321 24.16 13.27 2.59
C PRO A 321 23.87 12.11 1.65
N VAL A 322 24.11 10.86 2.11
CA VAL A 322 23.86 9.67 1.32
C VAL A 322 22.35 9.45 1.19
N MET A 323 21.87 9.32 -0.04
CA MET A 323 20.45 9.09 -0.30
C MET A 323 20.23 8.12 -1.47
N ALA A 324 18.99 7.60 -1.59
CA ALA A 324 18.53 6.87 -2.77
C ALA A 324 17.70 7.81 -3.66
N GLY A 325 17.28 7.33 -4.83
CA GLY A 325 16.53 8.15 -5.81
C GLY A 325 15.26 8.83 -5.25
N LYS A 326 14.63 8.27 -4.21
CA LYS A 326 13.53 8.94 -3.50
C LYS A 326 13.98 10.25 -2.85
N GLY A 327 15.25 10.35 -2.43
CA GLY A 327 15.83 11.55 -1.84
C GLY A 327 15.82 12.75 -2.79
N LEU A 328 16.09 12.56 -4.09
CA LEU A 328 16.03 13.65 -5.08
C LEU A 328 14.66 14.31 -5.15
N ARG A 329 13.59 13.52 -5.07
CA ARG A 329 12.23 14.06 -5.00
C ARG A 329 11.97 14.82 -3.69
N HIS A 330 12.52 14.36 -2.56
CA HIS A 330 12.47 15.12 -1.31
C HIS A 330 13.28 16.40 -1.38
N SER A 331 14.43 16.38 -2.09
CA SER A 331 15.23 17.57 -2.38
C SER A 331 14.43 18.61 -3.17
N HIS A 332 13.76 18.17 -4.26
CA HIS A 332 12.87 19.03 -5.05
C HIS A 332 11.75 19.65 -4.22
N ASP A 333 11.01 18.83 -3.47
CA ASP A 333 9.92 19.33 -2.62
C ASP A 333 10.46 20.32 -1.57
N SER A 334 11.62 20.03 -0.96
CA SER A 334 12.28 20.91 -0.01
C SER A 334 12.73 22.23 -0.65
N PHE A 335 13.28 22.19 -1.86
CA PHE A 335 13.64 23.36 -2.64
C PHE A 335 12.42 24.25 -2.92
N LEU A 336 11.29 23.67 -3.37
CA LEU A 336 10.07 24.41 -3.61
C LEU A 336 9.52 25.09 -2.35
N ILE A 337 9.59 24.41 -1.20
CA ILE A 337 9.03 24.93 0.06
C ILE A 337 9.97 25.96 0.70
N ASN A 338 11.27 25.64 0.80
CA ASN A 338 12.21 26.45 1.57
C ASN A 338 12.74 27.64 0.80
N VAL A 339 13.04 27.46 -0.50
CA VAL A 339 13.68 28.50 -1.32
C VAL A 339 12.63 29.28 -2.11
N LEU A 340 11.70 28.57 -2.77
CA LEU A 340 10.69 29.22 -3.62
C LEU A 340 9.38 29.53 -2.88
N HIS A 341 9.26 29.15 -1.62
CA HIS A 341 8.12 29.43 -0.74
C HIS A 341 6.76 29.00 -1.31
N LYS A 342 6.76 27.92 -2.11
CA LYS A 342 5.53 27.37 -2.67
C LYS A 342 4.68 26.68 -1.60
N ASP A 343 3.37 26.76 -1.74
CA ASP A 343 2.43 26.12 -0.83
C ASP A 343 2.38 24.60 -1.00
N VAL A 344 1.80 23.91 0.00
CA VAL A 344 1.70 22.42 0.03
C VAL A 344 0.88 21.88 -1.13
N LEU A 345 -0.14 22.61 -1.58
CA LEU A 345 -1.03 22.16 -2.66
C LEU A 345 -0.27 22.14 -3.98
N TYR A 346 0.47 23.22 -4.26
CA TYR A 346 1.33 23.30 -5.44
C TYR A 346 2.38 22.19 -5.44
N VAL A 347 3.10 22.01 -4.33
CA VAL A 347 4.14 20.97 -4.21
C VAL A 347 3.56 19.57 -4.36
N SER A 348 2.40 19.30 -3.75
CA SER A 348 1.72 18.01 -3.87
C SER A 348 1.26 17.72 -5.29
N ALA A 349 0.66 18.72 -5.97
CA ALA A 349 0.21 18.59 -7.35
C ALA A 349 1.38 18.36 -8.32
N ARG A 350 2.42 19.21 -8.25
CA ARG A 350 3.63 19.08 -9.07
C ARG A 350 4.32 17.73 -8.88
N SER A 351 4.39 17.27 -7.63
CA SER A 351 4.93 15.95 -7.29
C SER A 351 3.98 14.77 -7.59
N GLY A 352 2.71 15.00 -7.95
CA GLY A 352 1.72 13.94 -8.22
C GLY A 352 1.46 13.08 -6.98
N ARG A 353 1.18 13.71 -5.84
CA ARG A 353 0.76 13.04 -4.60
C ARG A 353 -0.75 13.15 -4.44
N THR A 354 -1.41 12.01 -4.29
CA THR A 354 -2.86 11.96 -4.03
C THR A 354 -3.19 12.44 -2.62
N ASP A 355 -2.36 12.03 -1.65
CA ASP A 355 -2.53 12.41 -0.24
C ASP A 355 -1.66 13.63 0.12
N LYS A 356 -2.33 14.76 0.29
CA LYS A 356 -1.73 16.04 0.70
C LYS A 356 -1.20 15.98 2.14
N ALA A 357 -1.81 15.16 3.00
CA ALA A 357 -1.38 14.97 4.38
C ALA A 357 0.04 14.37 4.43
N THR A 358 0.41 13.52 3.48
CA THR A 358 1.79 13.00 3.37
C THR A 358 2.80 14.13 3.16
N THR A 359 2.50 15.13 2.30
CA THR A 359 3.37 16.28 2.09
C THR A 359 3.41 17.15 3.34
N LEU A 360 2.25 17.48 3.90
CA LEU A 360 2.15 18.29 5.11
C LEU A 360 2.91 17.65 6.28
N ASN A 361 2.71 16.37 6.56
CA ASN A 361 3.38 15.65 7.64
C ASN A 361 4.90 15.55 7.44
N THR A 362 5.36 15.43 6.20
CA THR A 362 6.80 15.37 5.89
C THR A 362 7.47 16.71 6.16
N TYR A 363 6.81 17.82 5.82
CA TYR A 363 7.36 19.17 5.89
C TYR A 363 6.74 20.04 7.00
N ALA A 364 5.93 19.46 7.91
CA ALA A 364 5.25 20.19 9.00
C ALA A 364 6.20 21.01 9.88
N HIS A 365 7.42 20.50 10.13
CA HIS A 365 8.43 21.19 10.92
C HIS A 365 8.92 22.50 10.26
N ILE A 366 8.93 22.57 8.93
CA ILE A 366 9.30 23.76 8.17
C ILE A 366 8.19 24.83 8.28
N TYR A 367 6.94 24.39 8.13
CA TYR A 367 5.79 25.28 8.30
C TYR A 367 5.62 25.77 9.74
N ALA A 368 5.98 24.93 10.73
CA ALA A 368 5.99 25.34 12.14
C ALA A 368 7.02 26.46 12.41
N LYS A 369 8.20 26.41 11.78
CA LYS A 369 9.22 27.45 11.90
C LYS A 369 8.74 28.79 11.28
N LYS A 370 8.11 28.76 10.12
CA LYS A 370 7.47 29.93 9.48
C LYS A 370 6.33 30.51 10.32
N LYS A 371 5.57 29.67 11.02
CA LYS A 371 4.48 30.11 11.89
C LYS A 371 4.96 31.04 13.02
N ALA A 372 6.18 30.87 13.50
CA ALA A 372 6.80 31.74 14.51
C ALA A 372 7.14 33.13 13.96
N GLU A 373 7.30 33.30 12.64
CA GLU A 373 7.60 34.57 11.98
C GLU A 373 6.32 35.30 11.50
N GLY A 374 5.20 34.59 11.40
CA GLY A 374 3.95 35.10 10.84
C GLY A 374 3.38 36.34 11.57
N GLY A 375 3.58 36.44 12.89
CA GLY A 375 3.20 37.63 13.63
C GLY A 375 3.95 38.90 13.19
N ARG A 376 5.24 38.76 12.88
CA ARG A 376 6.07 39.87 12.38
C ARG A 376 5.69 40.26 10.96
N GLU A 377 5.36 39.28 10.11
CA GLU A 377 4.88 39.52 8.74
C GLU A 377 3.55 40.24 8.73
N ILE A 378 2.61 39.84 9.60
CA ILE A 378 1.32 40.55 9.77
C ILE A 378 1.56 41.96 10.21
N THR A 379 2.41 42.22 11.20
CA THR A 379 2.74 43.57 11.66
C THR A 379 3.31 44.42 10.53
N LYS A 380 4.27 43.90 9.75
CA LYS A 380 4.84 44.61 8.61
C LYS A 380 3.80 44.93 7.52
N ALA A 381 2.92 43.96 7.24
CA ALA A 381 1.82 44.16 6.28
C ALA A 381 0.87 45.29 6.77
N LEU A 382 0.46 45.27 8.04
CA LEU A 382 -0.38 46.32 8.61
C LEU A 382 0.30 47.69 8.57
N GLU A 383 1.60 47.76 8.94
CA GLU A 383 2.36 49.02 8.81
C GLU A 383 2.42 49.52 7.37
N SER A 384 2.54 48.66 6.37
CA SER A 384 2.55 49.05 4.94
C SER A 384 1.21 49.57 4.46
N PHE A 385 0.09 49.18 5.08
CA PHE A 385 -1.25 49.73 4.83
C PHE A 385 -1.59 50.97 5.67
N GLY A 386 -0.63 51.53 6.44
CA GLY A 386 -0.78 52.73 7.22
C GLY A 386 -1.35 52.55 8.62
N PHE A 387 -1.40 51.33 9.12
CA PHE A 387 -1.75 51.08 10.54
C PHE A 387 -0.57 51.41 11.46
N ASP A 388 -0.80 52.21 12.48
CA ASP A 388 0.21 52.58 13.46
C ASP A 388 0.59 51.38 14.35
N ASN A 389 1.90 51.19 14.57
CA ASN A 389 2.40 50.17 15.47
C ASN A 389 2.49 50.74 16.90
N PRO A 390 1.60 50.29 17.82
CA PRO A 390 1.55 50.86 19.19
C PRO A 390 2.84 50.61 20.00
N THR A 391 3.69 49.70 19.56
CA THR A 391 5.00 49.45 20.23
C THR A 391 6.07 50.45 19.84
N LYS A 392 5.94 51.16 18.72
CA LYS A 392 6.84 52.24 18.31
C LYS A 392 6.51 53.56 19.06
N GLN A 393 5.23 53.88 19.25
CA GLN A 393 4.78 55.11 19.95
C GLN A 393 5.23 55.14 21.41
N ARG A 394 5.39 54.00 22.13
CA ARG A 394 5.88 53.98 23.51
C ARG A 394 7.37 54.22 23.66
N ARG A 395 8.17 54.12 22.59
CA ARG A 395 9.62 54.40 22.65
C ARG A 395 9.94 55.86 22.44
N ASP A 396 9.08 56.56 21.71
CA ASP A 396 9.30 58.00 21.43
C ASP A 396 8.70 58.88 22.56
N SER A 397 7.76 58.40 23.36
CA SER A 397 7.20 59.11 24.52
C SER A 397 7.93 58.94 25.83
N GLY A 398 9.00 58.12 25.85
CA GLY A 398 9.82 57.86 27.06
C GLY A 398 11.15 58.65 27.14
N ASN A 399 11.39 59.63 26.25
CA ASN A 399 12.62 60.40 26.18
C ASN A 399 12.32 61.91 26.14
N THR A 400 11.38 62.36 26.99
CA THR A 400 11.20 63.78 27.35
C THR A 400 11.29 63.96 28.85
#